data_b10b1fb69734e924cf509e00384ef469
#
_entry.id   b10b1fb69734e924cf509e00384ef469
#
_cell.length_a   1.000
_cell.length_b   1.000
_cell.length_c   1.000
_cell.angle_alpha   90.00
_cell.angle_beta   90.00
_cell.angle_gamma   90.00
#
_symmetry.space_group_name_H-M   'P 1'
#
loop_
_entity.id
_entity.type
_entity.pdbx_description
1 polymer ?
#
loop_
_entity_poly.entity_id
_entity_poly.type
_entity_poly.pdbx_seq_one_letter_code
_entity_poly.pdbx_strand_id
1 'polypeptide(L)'
;MHRRWWLPAIVGCVVLLVAGIGLFLLLRPPVPAATPHVNPTSHPTPSTTPSPTETDLQWSNWEDLGGSYTSAPAVASWGVHRLDVFAQAAGQTMLHQTYDGKFWYPADDLGPAIVGSPGAVAWGPDRLDVFVRGTDNQLWQMAYAGGSWAGYYPLGGSLTSSPAVASWGENRLDVFMRGDDNALYHVWWNGFGWSPYERLGGNLKGAPAAISRGPNLIDVFFRGRNNHLYERSYDGSTWLPPVDLGGGQRSDVAVSSWGLRRLDLFREGDNNSLQHRSWDGRSWTGWETIGGDINDTPSAVSWDENRIDVVALGSNGHLMHKHLSEN
;
A
#
# COMPACT_ATOMS: atom_id res chain seq x y z
N MET A 1 -62.22 -39.61 1.21
CA MET A 1 -61.99 -38.18 1.34
C MET A 1 -60.79 -37.84 0.48
N HIS A 2 -60.99 -37.16 -0.66
CA HIS A 2 -60.07 -36.99 -1.74
C HIS A 2 -59.05 -35.86 -1.49
N ARG A 3 -57.74 -36.16 -1.62
CA ARG A 3 -56.70 -35.15 -1.77
C ARG A 3 -56.41 -34.94 -3.25
N ARG A 4 -56.62 -33.71 -3.75
CA ARG A 4 -56.24 -33.25 -5.07
C ARG A 4 -54.83 -32.69 -5.01
N TRP A 5 -53.94 -33.17 -5.89
CA TRP A 5 -52.62 -32.66 -6.18
C TRP A 5 -52.76 -31.64 -7.30
N TRP A 6 -52.12 -30.46 -7.13
CA TRP A 6 -51.94 -29.50 -8.19
C TRP A 6 -50.44 -29.38 -8.49
N LEU A 7 -50.05 -29.67 -9.72
CA LEU A 7 -48.74 -29.42 -10.32
C LEU A 7 -48.81 -28.06 -11.07
N PRO A 8 -47.82 -27.17 -10.95
CA PRO A 8 -47.72 -26.03 -11.87
C PRO A 8 -46.96 -26.41 -13.13
N ALA A 9 -47.53 -25.99 -14.27
CA ALA A 9 -46.98 -26.20 -15.61
C ALA A 9 -45.73 -25.35 -15.84
N ILE A 10 -44.67 -25.97 -16.39
CA ILE A 10 -43.49 -25.32 -16.90
C ILE A 10 -43.81 -24.79 -18.33
N VAL A 11 -43.80 -23.48 -18.50
CA VAL A 11 -43.86 -22.88 -19.83
C VAL A 11 -42.43 -22.67 -20.32
N GLY A 12 -42.01 -23.50 -21.27
CA GLY A 12 -40.75 -23.35 -21.97
C GLY A 12 -40.83 -22.23 -23.07
N CYS A 13 -40.02 -21.20 -22.94
CA CYS A 13 -39.79 -20.27 -24.06
C CYS A 13 -38.66 -20.84 -24.93
N VAL A 14 -39.03 -21.20 -26.15
CA VAL A 14 -38.09 -21.51 -27.25
C VAL A 14 -37.70 -20.18 -27.89
N VAL A 15 -36.44 -19.79 -27.80
CA VAL A 15 -35.87 -18.64 -28.53
C VAL A 15 -35.25 -19.17 -29.81
N LEU A 16 -35.85 -18.84 -30.94
CA LEU A 16 -35.29 -19.06 -32.29
C LEU A 16 -34.18 -18.04 -32.58
N LEU A 17 -32.94 -18.54 -32.69
CA LEU A 17 -31.81 -17.77 -33.23
C LEU A 17 -31.87 -17.76 -34.74
N VAL A 18 -32.19 -16.62 -35.35
CA VAL A 18 -32.02 -16.36 -36.78
C VAL A 18 -30.61 -15.79 -36.98
N ALA A 19 -29.75 -16.59 -37.64
CA ALA A 19 -28.43 -16.14 -38.07
C ALA A 19 -28.56 -15.27 -39.33
N GLY A 20 -28.38 -13.95 -39.17
CA GLY A 20 -28.22 -13.00 -40.26
C GLY A 20 -26.73 -12.82 -40.60
N ILE A 21 -26.31 -13.39 -41.76
CA ILE A 21 -24.97 -13.12 -42.31
C ILE A 21 -25.05 -11.78 -43.02
N GLY A 22 -24.58 -10.73 -42.39
CA GLY A 22 -24.38 -9.39 -42.96
C GLY A 22 -22.97 -9.26 -43.52
N LEU A 23 -22.88 -9.20 -44.87
CA LEU A 23 -21.66 -8.92 -45.62
C LEU A 23 -21.30 -7.42 -45.45
N PHE A 24 -20.32 -7.09 -44.60
CA PHE A 24 -19.78 -5.72 -44.50
C PHE A 24 -18.72 -5.51 -45.56
N LEU A 25 -19.10 -4.78 -46.64
CA LEU A 25 -18.17 -4.17 -47.59
C LEU A 25 -17.41 -3.02 -46.88
N LEU A 26 -16.13 -3.21 -46.61
CA LEU A 26 -15.22 -2.18 -46.10
C LEU A 26 -14.93 -1.14 -47.19
N LEU A 27 -15.65 -0.04 -47.19
CA LEU A 27 -15.28 1.17 -47.90
C LEU A 27 -14.16 1.87 -47.12
N ARG A 28 -12.93 1.84 -47.62
CA ARG A 28 -11.83 2.65 -47.13
C ARG A 28 -12.07 4.12 -47.50
N PRO A 29 -11.98 5.06 -46.54
CA PRO A 29 -11.98 6.48 -46.90
C PRO A 29 -10.67 6.83 -47.64
N PRO A 30 -10.70 7.83 -48.56
CA PRO A 30 -9.51 8.24 -49.29
C PRO A 30 -8.49 8.89 -48.37
N VAL A 31 -7.20 8.55 -48.59
CA VAL A 31 -6.05 9.14 -47.89
C VAL A 31 -5.96 10.61 -48.32
N PRO A 32 -5.97 11.59 -47.41
CA PRO A 32 -5.73 13.00 -47.76
C PRO A 32 -4.29 13.19 -48.23
N ALA A 33 -4.13 14.00 -49.29
CA ALA A 33 -2.85 14.36 -49.88
C ALA A 33 -1.96 15.05 -48.86
N ALA A 34 -0.66 14.74 -48.88
CA ALA A 34 0.35 15.32 -48.00
C ALA A 34 0.42 16.84 -48.21
N THR A 35 0.21 17.58 -47.12
CA THR A 35 0.51 19.02 -47.06
C THR A 35 2.03 19.24 -46.95
N PRO A 36 2.57 20.31 -47.57
CA PRO A 36 4.02 20.56 -47.53
C PRO A 36 4.51 20.82 -46.09
N HIS A 37 5.66 20.23 -45.78
CA HIS A 37 6.38 20.42 -44.53
C HIS A 37 6.69 21.91 -44.30
N VAL A 38 6.04 22.50 -43.29
CA VAL A 38 6.49 23.74 -42.71
C VAL A 38 7.56 23.34 -41.65
N ASN A 39 8.78 23.87 -41.81
CA ASN A 39 9.85 23.68 -40.84
C ASN A 39 9.35 24.05 -39.40
N PRO A 40 9.52 23.21 -38.40
CA PRO A 40 9.14 23.58 -37.04
C PRO A 40 10.07 24.68 -36.56
N THR A 41 9.49 25.83 -36.24
CA THR A 41 10.10 26.85 -35.42
C THR A 41 10.58 26.21 -34.13
N SER A 42 11.82 26.50 -33.77
CA SER A 42 12.49 26.06 -32.54
C SER A 42 11.55 26.10 -31.34
N HIS A 43 11.21 24.93 -30.80
CA HIS A 43 10.59 24.85 -29.47
C HIS A 43 11.59 25.40 -28.44
N PRO A 44 11.14 26.21 -27.47
CA PRO A 44 12.00 26.58 -26.36
C PRO A 44 12.46 25.29 -25.68
N THR A 45 13.73 25.12 -25.53
CA THR A 45 14.35 24.05 -24.75
C THR A 45 13.73 24.08 -23.36
N PRO A 46 13.15 22.98 -22.85
CA PRO A 46 12.68 22.97 -21.47
C PRO A 46 13.88 23.34 -20.59
N SER A 47 13.70 24.36 -19.77
CA SER A 47 14.65 24.73 -18.74
C SER A 47 14.76 23.52 -17.80
N THR A 48 15.85 22.78 -17.91
CA THR A 48 16.19 21.74 -16.95
C THR A 48 16.71 22.46 -15.71
N THR A 49 15.81 22.83 -14.82
CA THR A 49 16.20 23.02 -13.42
C THR A 49 16.76 21.66 -13.00
N PRO A 50 18.02 21.56 -12.57
CA PRO A 50 18.55 20.29 -12.08
C PRO A 50 17.65 19.85 -10.93
N SER A 51 17.19 18.58 -10.95
CA SER A 51 16.61 17.96 -9.76
C SER A 51 17.61 18.12 -8.62
N PRO A 52 17.16 18.48 -7.42
CA PRO A 52 18.05 18.59 -6.26
C PRO A 52 18.89 17.32 -6.15
N THR A 53 20.14 17.51 -5.82
CA THR A 53 21.01 16.38 -5.52
C THR A 53 20.58 15.81 -4.17
N GLU A 54 20.67 14.49 -3.99
CA GLU A 54 20.32 13.80 -2.72
C GLU A 54 21.03 14.42 -1.48
N THR A 55 22.07 15.22 -1.71
CA THR A 55 22.81 15.99 -0.70
C THR A 55 22.04 17.16 -0.10
N ASP A 56 20.94 17.60 -0.72
CA ASP A 56 20.14 18.72 -0.26
C ASP A 56 18.98 18.26 0.66
N LEU A 57 18.74 16.95 0.75
CA LEU A 57 17.68 16.38 1.58
C LEU A 57 18.13 16.24 3.03
N GLN A 58 17.29 16.67 3.96
CA GLN A 58 17.58 16.59 5.38
C GLN A 58 16.42 16.00 6.18
N TRP A 59 16.78 15.21 7.19
CA TRP A 59 15.81 14.70 8.17
C TRP A 59 15.46 15.79 9.17
N SER A 60 14.16 16.02 9.39
CA SER A 60 13.65 16.90 10.46
C SER A 60 14.05 16.36 11.84
N ASN A 61 13.82 17.15 12.89
CA ASN A 61 13.75 16.62 14.24
C ASN A 61 12.49 15.76 14.41
N TRP A 62 12.47 14.93 15.45
CA TRP A 62 11.28 14.21 15.86
C TRP A 62 10.22 15.16 16.42
N GLU A 63 8.97 14.96 16.00
CA GLU A 63 7.78 15.59 16.52
C GLU A 63 6.99 14.55 17.32
N ASP A 64 6.63 14.88 18.57
CA ASP A 64 5.79 14.05 19.43
C ASP A 64 4.31 14.34 19.14
N LEU A 65 3.60 13.37 18.57
CA LEU A 65 2.18 13.49 18.26
C LEU A 65 1.28 13.13 19.46
N GLY A 66 1.87 12.67 20.55
CA GLY A 66 1.13 12.26 21.75
C GLY A 66 0.40 10.95 21.59
N GLY A 67 -0.67 10.80 22.38
CA GLY A 67 -1.55 9.62 22.37
C GLY A 67 -1.08 8.52 23.31
N SER A 68 -1.71 7.34 23.19
CA SER A 68 -1.33 6.13 23.94
C SER A 68 -1.67 4.91 23.05
N TYR A 69 -0.65 4.39 22.39
CA TYR A 69 -0.81 3.36 21.37
C TYR A 69 -0.09 2.07 21.79
N THR A 70 -0.58 0.95 21.29
CA THR A 70 -0.12 -0.40 21.63
C THR A 70 0.34 -1.21 20.43
N SER A 71 0.33 -0.63 19.22
CA SER A 71 0.85 -1.25 18.01
C SER A 71 1.70 -0.27 17.21
N ALA A 72 2.52 -0.80 16.30
CA ALA A 72 3.10 -0.02 15.24
C ALA A 72 2.01 0.73 14.44
N PRO A 73 2.29 1.95 13.94
CA PRO A 73 1.37 2.71 13.10
C PRO A 73 1.32 2.21 11.67
N ALA A 74 0.27 2.61 10.94
CA ALA A 74 0.25 2.67 9.49
C ALA A 74 0.01 4.13 9.06
N VAL A 75 0.70 4.59 8.02
CA VAL A 75 0.52 5.93 7.47
C VAL A 75 0.17 5.84 5.99
N ALA A 76 -0.79 6.63 5.56
CA ALA A 76 -1.18 6.81 4.17
C ALA A 76 -1.30 8.29 3.81
N SER A 77 -1.24 8.60 2.52
CA SER A 77 -1.46 9.94 2.00
C SER A 77 -2.23 9.86 0.68
N TRP A 78 -3.27 10.68 0.50
CA TRP A 78 -3.94 10.82 -0.80
C TRP A 78 -3.53 12.06 -1.58
N GLY A 79 -2.55 12.81 -1.09
CA GLY A 79 -2.07 14.00 -1.78
C GLY A 79 -1.11 14.83 -0.97
N VAL A 80 -0.65 15.89 -1.60
CA VAL A 80 0.33 16.82 -1.03
C VAL A 80 -0.17 17.41 0.29
N HIS A 81 0.71 17.41 1.30
CA HIS A 81 0.42 17.92 2.64
C HIS A 81 -0.67 17.18 3.42
N ARG A 82 -1.01 15.97 3.04
CA ARG A 82 -1.97 15.14 3.77
C ARG A 82 -1.32 13.89 4.32
N LEU A 83 -1.52 13.62 5.62
CA LEU A 83 -1.18 12.35 6.23
C LEU A 83 -2.38 11.83 7.04
N ASP A 84 -2.59 10.54 6.96
CA ASP A 84 -3.57 9.80 7.73
C ASP A 84 -2.85 8.66 8.44
N VAL A 85 -2.84 8.68 9.77
CA VAL A 85 -2.12 7.75 10.63
C VAL A 85 -3.10 6.91 11.41
N PHE A 86 -2.89 5.60 11.39
CA PHE A 86 -3.72 4.61 12.06
C PHE A 86 -2.87 3.78 13.01
N ALA A 87 -3.34 3.54 14.21
CA ALA A 87 -2.68 2.65 15.16
C ALA A 87 -3.69 2.08 16.18
N GLN A 88 -3.34 0.93 16.73
CA GLN A 88 -4.11 0.34 17.82
C GLN A 88 -3.80 1.05 19.13
N ALA A 89 -4.85 1.38 19.88
CA ALA A 89 -4.77 1.81 21.27
C ALA A 89 -5.23 0.71 22.22
N ALA A 90 -5.26 1.03 23.52
CA ALA A 90 -5.76 0.12 24.55
C ALA A 90 -7.21 -0.32 24.25
N GLY A 91 -7.56 -1.57 24.59
CA GLY A 91 -8.87 -2.12 24.32
C GLY A 91 -9.07 -2.62 22.88
N GLN A 92 -7.98 -2.75 22.11
CA GLN A 92 -8.01 -3.18 20.70
C GLN A 92 -8.77 -2.23 19.78
N THR A 93 -8.84 -0.96 20.15
CA THR A 93 -9.46 0.11 19.37
C THR A 93 -8.48 0.64 18.32
N MET A 94 -8.95 0.90 17.11
CA MET A 94 -8.18 1.60 16.08
C MET A 94 -8.43 3.10 16.18
N LEU A 95 -7.37 3.87 16.37
CA LEU A 95 -7.40 5.32 16.32
C LEU A 95 -6.86 5.82 14.98
N HIS A 96 -7.42 6.91 14.50
CA HIS A 96 -7.06 7.59 13.27
C HIS A 96 -6.71 9.04 13.57
N GLN A 97 -5.52 9.48 13.19
CA GLN A 97 -5.07 10.85 13.34
C GLN A 97 -4.68 11.44 11.98
N THR A 98 -5.08 12.69 11.75
CA THR A 98 -4.94 13.38 10.47
C THR A 98 -3.99 14.57 10.57
N TYR A 99 -3.17 14.79 9.53
CA TYR A 99 -2.41 16.01 9.26
C TYR A 99 -2.91 16.67 7.97
N ASP A 100 -3.16 17.96 7.99
CA ASP A 100 -3.71 18.73 6.86
C ASP A 100 -2.66 19.61 6.13
N GLY A 101 -1.40 19.38 6.42
CA GLY A 101 -0.29 20.19 5.91
C GLY A 101 0.13 21.31 6.86
N LYS A 102 -0.64 21.53 7.92
CA LYS A 102 -0.38 22.59 8.89
C LYS A 102 -0.53 22.13 10.34
N PHE A 103 -1.54 21.34 10.61
CA PHE A 103 -1.88 20.87 11.96
C PHE A 103 -2.15 19.39 12.00
N TRP A 104 -1.75 18.75 13.09
CA TRP A 104 -2.24 17.45 13.50
C TRP A 104 -3.56 17.60 14.25
N TYR A 105 -4.59 16.89 13.83
CA TYR A 105 -5.90 16.89 14.49
C TYR A 105 -5.93 15.82 15.60
N PRO A 106 -6.80 15.97 16.61
CA PRO A 106 -7.05 14.92 17.59
C PRO A 106 -7.43 13.60 16.92
N ALA A 107 -7.05 12.48 17.53
CA ALA A 107 -7.39 11.17 17.00
C ALA A 107 -8.88 10.84 17.14
N ASP A 108 -9.46 10.29 16.06
CA ASP A 108 -10.80 9.73 16.01
C ASP A 108 -10.77 8.23 16.34
N ASP A 109 -11.81 7.74 17.03
CA ASP A 109 -12.01 6.33 17.32
C ASP A 109 -12.79 5.66 16.16
N LEU A 110 -12.12 4.73 15.44
CA LEU A 110 -12.73 3.98 14.34
C LEU A 110 -13.28 2.60 14.77
N GLY A 111 -13.32 2.34 16.05
CA GLY A 111 -13.94 1.16 16.63
C GLY A 111 -12.97 0.02 16.97
N PRO A 112 -13.49 -1.00 17.66
CA PRO A 112 -12.72 -2.08 18.25
C PRO A 112 -12.48 -3.23 17.27
N ALA A 113 -11.78 -4.25 17.80
CA ALA A 113 -11.62 -5.59 17.24
C ALA A 113 -10.45 -5.77 16.26
N ILE A 114 -9.38 -4.98 16.42
CA ILE A 114 -8.14 -5.22 15.68
C ILE A 114 -7.07 -5.91 16.54
N VAL A 115 -6.20 -6.66 15.92
CA VAL A 115 -5.06 -7.33 16.55
C VAL A 115 -3.79 -6.96 15.79
N GLY A 116 -2.86 -6.28 16.48
CA GLY A 116 -1.60 -5.81 15.91
C GLY A 116 -1.77 -4.53 15.10
N SER A 117 -0.85 -4.31 14.18
CA SER A 117 -0.78 -3.08 13.40
C SER A 117 -1.74 -3.12 12.21
N PRO A 118 -2.40 -2.00 11.87
CA PRO A 118 -3.13 -1.88 10.60
C PRO A 118 -2.17 -1.80 9.40
N GLY A 119 -2.71 -1.97 8.20
CA GLY A 119 -2.11 -1.54 6.94
C GLY A 119 -3.02 -0.48 6.31
N ALA A 120 -2.47 0.59 5.78
CA ALA A 120 -3.25 1.69 5.21
C ALA A 120 -2.70 2.13 3.85
N VAL A 121 -3.58 2.52 2.95
CA VAL A 121 -3.23 3.01 1.62
C VAL A 121 -4.28 4.00 1.11
N ALA A 122 -3.84 4.93 0.29
CA ALA A 122 -4.69 5.78 -0.54
C ALA A 122 -4.46 5.46 -2.02
N TRP A 123 -5.52 5.46 -2.82
CA TRP A 123 -5.42 5.26 -4.27
C TRP A 123 -6.08 6.38 -5.08
N GLY A 124 -6.52 7.42 -4.41
CA GLY A 124 -7.07 8.64 -4.99
C GLY A 124 -7.44 9.67 -3.92
N PRO A 125 -7.76 10.90 -4.32
CA PRO A 125 -8.24 11.93 -3.38
C PRO A 125 -9.49 11.46 -2.63
N ASP A 126 -9.59 11.82 -1.36
CA ASP A 126 -10.68 11.45 -0.45
C ASP A 126 -10.96 9.94 -0.39
N ARG A 127 -9.94 9.13 -0.65
CA ARG A 127 -10.04 7.69 -0.58
C ARG A 127 -8.92 7.08 0.26
N LEU A 128 -9.30 6.38 1.33
CA LEU A 128 -8.41 5.56 2.15
C LEU A 128 -9.00 4.16 2.27
N ASP A 129 -8.13 3.17 2.27
CA ASP A 129 -8.45 1.80 2.62
C ASP A 129 -7.52 1.33 3.73
N VAL A 130 -8.11 0.85 4.82
CA VAL A 130 -7.42 0.36 6.00
C VAL A 130 -7.73 -1.12 6.16
N PHE A 131 -6.69 -1.90 6.31
CA PHE A 131 -6.77 -3.35 6.49
C PHE A 131 -6.26 -3.73 7.87
N VAL A 132 -6.97 -4.63 8.51
CA VAL A 132 -6.62 -5.09 9.85
C VAL A 132 -6.76 -6.60 9.96
N ARG A 133 -6.01 -7.20 10.87
CA ARG A 133 -6.30 -8.54 11.35
C ARG A 133 -7.32 -8.43 12.48
N GLY A 134 -8.48 -9.09 12.32
CA GLY A 134 -9.49 -9.18 13.35
C GLY A 134 -9.10 -10.14 14.48
N THR A 135 -9.87 -10.14 15.56
CA THR A 135 -9.72 -11.08 16.68
C THR A 135 -10.00 -12.53 16.27
N ASP A 136 -10.63 -12.74 15.13
CA ASP A 136 -10.87 -14.02 14.48
C ASP A 136 -9.74 -14.48 13.55
N ASN A 137 -8.64 -13.69 13.49
CA ASN A 137 -7.51 -13.84 12.59
C ASN A 137 -7.85 -13.72 11.09
N GLN A 138 -9.01 -13.19 10.73
CA GLN A 138 -9.34 -12.89 9.35
C GLN A 138 -8.86 -11.50 8.95
N LEU A 139 -8.72 -11.29 7.64
CA LEU A 139 -8.51 -9.97 7.06
C LEU A 139 -9.84 -9.20 7.03
N TRP A 140 -9.81 -7.98 7.52
CA TRP A 140 -10.93 -7.05 7.49
C TRP A 140 -10.50 -5.75 6.82
N GLN A 141 -11.40 -5.12 6.09
CA GLN A 141 -11.24 -3.84 5.41
C GLN A 141 -12.18 -2.81 6.00
N MET A 142 -11.71 -1.59 6.14
CA MET A 142 -12.49 -0.38 6.36
C MET A 142 -12.10 0.64 5.30
N ALA A 143 -13.06 1.37 4.75
CA ALA A 143 -12.80 2.33 3.68
C ALA A 143 -13.36 3.71 4.03
N TYR A 144 -12.60 4.75 3.71
CA TYR A 144 -13.06 6.13 3.72
C TYR A 144 -13.33 6.58 2.28
N ALA A 145 -14.52 7.12 2.05
CA ALA A 145 -14.89 7.68 0.77
C ALA A 145 -16.03 8.71 0.95
N GLY A 146 -16.00 9.80 0.18
CA GLY A 146 -17.04 10.79 0.19
C GLY A 146 -17.28 11.44 1.57
N GLY A 147 -16.23 11.63 2.35
CA GLY A 147 -16.30 12.30 3.65
C GLY A 147 -16.70 11.41 4.83
N SER A 148 -16.80 10.07 4.65
CA SER A 148 -17.24 9.17 5.71
C SER A 148 -16.54 7.82 5.68
N TRP A 149 -16.41 7.21 6.86
CA TRP A 149 -15.94 5.84 7.03
C TRP A 149 -17.08 4.84 6.83
N ALA A 150 -16.84 3.80 6.03
CA ALA A 150 -17.67 2.61 6.02
C ALA A 150 -17.34 1.73 7.25
N GLY A 151 -18.23 0.81 7.60
CA GLY A 151 -17.93 -0.19 8.62
C GLY A 151 -16.95 -1.25 8.14
N TYR A 152 -16.48 -2.08 9.06
CA TYR A 152 -15.58 -3.18 8.73
C TYR A 152 -16.26 -4.23 7.84
N TYR A 153 -15.57 -4.63 6.79
CA TYR A 153 -15.98 -5.67 5.85
C TYR A 153 -15.01 -6.87 5.90
N PRO A 154 -15.47 -8.09 6.15
CA PRO A 154 -14.62 -9.26 6.23
C PRO A 154 -14.18 -9.71 4.83
N LEU A 155 -12.90 -9.97 4.69
CA LEU A 155 -12.30 -10.54 3.48
C LEU A 155 -11.86 -12.00 3.67
N GLY A 156 -11.99 -12.54 4.89
CA GLY A 156 -11.63 -13.92 5.20
C GLY A 156 -10.13 -14.14 5.37
N GLY A 157 -9.65 -15.31 4.99
CA GLY A 157 -8.25 -15.71 5.17
C GLY A 157 -7.93 -16.19 6.58
N SER A 158 -6.67 -16.54 6.82
CA SER A 158 -6.12 -16.87 8.13
C SER A 158 -4.74 -16.22 8.28
N LEU A 159 -4.70 -15.12 9.03
CA LEU A 159 -3.54 -14.27 9.16
C LEU A 159 -2.79 -14.56 10.46
N THR A 160 -1.47 -14.64 10.36
CA THR A 160 -0.56 -14.74 11.51
C THR A 160 0.36 -13.53 11.64
N SER A 161 0.14 -12.49 10.84
CA SER A 161 0.80 -11.17 10.91
C SER A 161 -0.18 -10.03 10.70
N SER A 162 0.26 -8.81 10.95
CA SER A 162 -0.36 -7.61 10.42
C SER A 162 -0.36 -7.65 8.88
N PRO A 163 -1.39 -7.09 8.20
CA PRO A 163 -1.40 -6.95 6.75
C PRO A 163 -0.52 -5.77 6.29
N ALA A 164 0.02 -5.88 5.08
CA ALA A 164 0.60 -4.77 4.33
C ALA A 164 -0.22 -4.52 3.08
N VAL A 165 -0.28 -3.28 2.61
CA VAL A 165 -1.07 -2.93 1.44
C VAL A 165 -0.33 -1.98 0.53
N ALA A 166 -0.51 -2.16 -0.78
CA ALA A 166 -0.03 -1.26 -1.82
C ALA A 166 -1.14 -0.97 -2.83
N SER A 167 -1.01 0.13 -3.55
CA SER A 167 -1.86 0.47 -4.70
C SER A 167 -1.02 1.16 -5.76
N TRP A 168 -1.25 0.83 -7.03
CA TRP A 168 -0.64 1.58 -8.14
C TRP A 168 -1.59 2.56 -8.82
N GLY A 169 -2.77 2.76 -8.26
CA GLY A 169 -3.74 3.71 -8.78
C GLY A 169 -5.18 3.36 -8.47
N GLU A 170 -6.07 4.10 -9.08
CA GLU A 170 -7.50 4.00 -8.85
C GLU A 170 -8.04 2.59 -9.09
N ASN A 171 -8.92 2.15 -8.18
CA ASN A 171 -9.58 0.84 -8.22
C ASN A 171 -8.61 -0.37 -8.14
N ARG A 172 -7.41 -0.16 -7.62
CA ARG A 172 -6.47 -1.25 -7.36
C ARG A 172 -5.99 -1.25 -5.91
N LEU A 173 -6.10 -2.40 -5.26
CA LEU A 173 -5.55 -2.67 -3.95
C LEU A 173 -4.87 -4.04 -3.97
N ASP A 174 -3.70 -4.13 -3.38
CA ASP A 174 -2.93 -5.36 -3.24
C ASP A 174 -2.56 -5.54 -1.77
N VAL A 175 -3.09 -6.57 -1.13
CA VAL A 175 -2.93 -6.82 0.30
C VAL A 175 -2.10 -8.09 0.51
N PHE A 176 -1.10 -7.98 1.36
CA PHE A 176 -0.12 -9.03 1.66
C PHE A 176 -0.13 -9.38 3.14
N MET A 177 0.01 -10.65 3.45
CA MET A 177 0.04 -11.13 4.83
C MET A 177 0.81 -12.44 4.95
N ARG A 178 1.21 -12.78 6.16
CA ARG A 178 1.71 -14.11 6.48
C ARG A 178 0.54 -15.00 6.88
N GLY A 179 0.45 -16.18 6.25
CA GLY A 179 -0.51 -17.23 6.59
C GLY A 179 0.00 -18.18 7.68
N ASP A 180 -0.81 -19.20 8.01
CA ASP A 180 -0.55 -20.20 9.05
C ASP A 180 0.69 -21.06 8.75
N ASP A 181 1.00 -21.28 7.48
CA ASP A 181 2.18 -22.02 7.02
C ASP A 181 3.44 -21.14 6.93
N ASN A 182 3.39 -19.91 7.45
CA ASN A 182 4.40 -18.86 7.38
C ASN A 182 4.74 -18.40 5.95
N ALA A 183 3.96 -18.74 4.95
CA ALA A 183 4.14 -18.23 3.60
C ALA A 183 3.55 -16.82 3.46
N LEU A 184 4.07 -16.08 2.48
CA LEU A 184 3.48 -14.85 2.00
C LEU A 184 2.22 -15.18 1.19
N TYR A 185 1.12 -14.54 1.53
CA TYR A 185 -0.14 -14.59 0.80
C TYR A 185 -0.49 -13.22 0.25
N HIS A 186 -1.24 -13.21 -0.83
CA HIS A 186 -1.67 -12.05 -1.56
C HIS A 186 -3.15 -12.16 -1.93
N VAL A 187 -3.88 -11.05 -1.82
CA VAL A 187 -5.24 -10.88 -2.31
C VAL A 187 -5.37 -9.48 -2.87
N TRP A 188 -6.08 -9.31 -4.00
CA TRP A 188 -6.18 -8.00 -4.65
C TRP A 188 -7.59 -7.64 -5.06
N TRP A 189 -7.87 -6.34 -5.07
CA TRP A 189 -9.05 -5.71 -5.64
C TRP A 189 -8.74 -5.18 -7.03
N ASN A 190 -9.62 -5.42 -8.00
CA ASN A 190 -9.45 -5.03 -9.41
C ASN A 190 -10.48 -4.00 -9.89
N GLY A 191 -11.18 -3.32 -8.97
CA GLY A 191 -12.27 -2.40 -9.27
C GLY A 191 -13.66 -3.03 -9.29
N PHE A 192 -13.75 -4.36 -9.42
CA PHE A 192 -15.02 -5.08 -9.51
C PHE A 192 -15.20 -6.13 -8.41
N GLY A 193 -14.11 -6.73 -7.95
CA GLY A 193 -14.15 -7.78 -6.94
C GLY A 193 -12.78 -8.13 -6.39
N TRP A 194 -12.79 -8.80 -5.24
CA TRP A 194 -11.60 -9.38 -4.63
C TRP A 194 -11.23 -10.69 -5.32
N SER A 195 -9.93 -10.90 -5.55
CA SER A 195 -9.39 -12.17 -6.02
C SER A 195 -9.54 -13.27 -4.97
N PRO A 196 -9.38 -14.55 -5.34
CA PRO A 196 -8.97 -15.56 -4.38
C PRO A 196 -7.62 -15.26 -3.76
N TYR A 197 -7.33 -15.81 -2.57
CA TYR A 197 -6.02 -15.74 -1.95
C TYR A 197 -4.98 -16.50 -2.76
N GLU A 198 -3.90 -15.83 -3.14
CA GLU A 198 -2.76 -16.40 -3.83
C GLU A 198 -1.62 -16.67 -2.84
N ARG A 199 -1.05 -17.89 -2.87
CA ARG A 199 0.10 -18.24 -2.06
C ARG A 199 1.38 -17.92 -2.82
N LEU A 200 2.12 -16.90 -2.38
CA LEU A 200 3.38 -16.48 -2.98
C LEU A 200 4.60 -17.26 -2.43
N GLY A 201 4.45 -18.05 -1.38
CA GLY A 201 5.54 -18.83 -0.79
C GLY A 201 6.37 -18.03 0.20
N GLY A 202 7.65 -18.39 0.35
CA GLY A 202 8.51 -17.82 1.39
C GLY A 202 8.40 -18.57 2.72
N ASN A 203 9.13 -18.09 3.72
CA ASN A 203 9.10 -18.59 5.09
C ASN A 203 9.33 -17.38 6.02
N LEU A 204 8.28 -16.62 6.21
CA LEU A 204 8.28 -15.33 6.89
C LEU A 204 8.40 -15.51 8.42
N LYS A 205 9.14 -14.61 9.05
CA LYS A 205 9.22 -14.51 10.50
C LYS A 205 8.22 -13.49 11.06
N GLY A 206 7.97 -12.40 10.34
CA GLY A 206 7.14 -11.28 10.76
C GLY A 206 6.11 -10.87 9.71
N ALA A 207 5.67 -9.62 9.79
CA ALA A 207 4.79 -8.99 8.82
C ALA A 207 5.56 -8.60 7.54
N PRO A 208 4.94 -8.66 6.35
CA PRO A 208 5.48 -8.05 5.16
C PRO A 208 5.32 -6.53 5.18
N ALA A 209 6.06 -5.84 4.29
CA ALA A 209 5.81 -4.47 3.87
C ALA A 209 5.64 -4.44 2.35
N ALA A 210 4.78 -3.58 1.82
CA ALA A 210 4.48 -3.54 0.40
C ALA A 210 4.38 -2.10 -0.11
N ILE A 211 4.84 -1.88 -1.33
CA ILE A 211 4.79 -0.59 -2.01
C ILE A 211 4.59 -0.77 -3.51
N SER A 212 3.97 0.19 -4.15
CA SER A 212 4.01 0.33 -5.60
C SER A 212 4.93 1.49 -5.99
N ARG A 213 5.84 1.25 -6.92
CA ARG A 213 6.70 2.30 -7.52
C ARG A 213 6.08 2.92 -8.76
N GLY A 214 4.97 2.39 -9.22
CA GLY A 214 4.27 2.83 -10.43
C GLY A 214 3.29 1.79 -10.94
N PRO A 215 2.55 2.08 -12.03
CA PRO A 215 1.55 1.17 -12.56
C PRO A 215 2.11 -0.23 -12.84
N ASN A 216 1.41 -1.23 -12.36
CA ASN A 216 1.73 -2.66 -12.50
C ASN A 216 3.08 -3.08 -11.87
N LEU A 217 3.63 -2.30 -10.94
CA LEU A 217 4.85 -2.64 -10.22
C LEU A 217 4.58 -2.67 -8.72
N ILE A 218 4.89 -3.79 -8.08
CA ILE A 218 4.80 -3.93 -6.62
C ILE A 218 6.08 -4.57 -6.13
N ASP A 219 6.58 -4.04 -5.02
CA ASP A 219 7.66 -4.65 -4.27
C ASP A 219 7.18 -4.99 -2.87
N VAL A 220 7.44 -6.23 -2.45
CA VAL A 220 7.09 -6.77 -1.13
C VAL A 220 8.36 -7.17 -0.41
N PHE A 221 8.56 -6.59 0.75
CA PHE A 221 9.69 -6.86 1.63
C PHE A 221 9.25 -7.70 2.81
N PHE A 222 10.04 -8.68 3.19
CA PHE A 222 9.74 -9.50 4.37
C PHE A 222 11.00 -10.05 5.02
N ARG A 223 10.93 -10.22 6.32
CA ARG A 223 11.96 -10.89 7.10
C ARG A 223 11.73 -12.38 7.08
N GLY A 224 12.74 -13.13 6.62
CA GLY A 224 12.75 -14.59 6.70
C GLY A 224 13.08 -15.11 8.11
N ARG A 225 12.83 -16.40 8.36
CA ARG A 225 13.16 -17.04 9.65
C ARG A 225 14.65 -17.10 9.95
N ASN A 226 15.49 -16.96 8.94
CA ASN A 226 16.96 -16.80 9.05
C ASN A 226 17.38 -15.37 9.41
N ASN A 227 16.43 -14.44 9.66
CA ASN A 227 16.64 -13.01 9.87
C ASN A 227 17.28 -12.29 8.68
N HIS A 228 17.15 -12.81 7.46
CA HIS A 228 17.48 -12.05 6.26
C HIS A 228 16.26 -11.26 5.79
N LEU A 229 16.50 -10.11 5.17
CA LEU A 229 15.51 -9.35 4.45
C LEU A 229 15.42 -9.88 3.03
N TYR A 230 14.21 -10.14 2.57
CA TYR A 230 13.91 -10.56 1.21
C TYR A 230 13.03 -9.53 0.53
N GLU A 231 13.26 -9.36 -0.76
CA GLU A 231 12.42 -8.58 -1.67
C GLU A 231 11.79 -9.53 -2.68
N ARG A 232 10.49 -9.35 -2.94
CA ARG A 232 9.77 -10.03 -4.01
C ARG A 232 8.99 -9.03 -4.82
N SER A 233 9.25 -8.95 -6.13
CA SER A 233 8.67 -7.96 -7.01
C SER A 233 7.68 -8.58 -7.99
N TYR A 234 6.61 -7.83 -8.29
CA TYR A 234 5.71 -8.05 -9.42
C TYR A 234 6.10 -7.10 -10.55
N ASP A 235 6.33 -7.63 -11.75
CA ASP A 235 6.87 -6.89 -12.90
C ASP A 235 5.79 -6.43 -13.91
N GLY A 236 4.53 -6.55 -13.51
CA GLY A 236 3.37 -6.27 -14.37
C GLY A 236 2.79 -7.52 -15.05
N SER A 237 3.48 -8.66 -14.95
CA SER A 237 3.04 -9.92 -15.53
C SER A 237 3.16 -11.11 -14.56
N THR A 238 4.25 -11.18 -13.83
CA THR A 238 4.53 -12.30 -12.92
C THR A 238 5.22 -11.84 -11.64
N TRP A 239 5.09 -12.66 -10.60
CA TRP A 239 5.89 -12.54 -9.38
C TRP A 239 7.28 -13.12 -9.62
N LEU A 240 8.31 -12.29 -9.51
CA LEU A 240 9.70 -12.71 -9.64
C LEU A 240 10.13 -13.55 -8.42
N PRO A 241 11.18 -14.38 -8.57
CA PRO A 241 11.77 -15.06 -7.41
C PRO A 241 12.24 -14.07 -6.35
N PRO A 242 12.14 -14.39 -5.05
CA PRO A 242 12.61 -13.49 -4.00
C PRO A 242 14.13 -13.30 -4.06
N VAL A 243 14.55 -12.06 -3.84
CA VAL A 243 15.96 -11.65 -3.75
C VAL A 243 16.34 -11.50 -2.28
N ASP A 244 17.47 -12.07 -1.89
CA ASP A 244 18.04 -11.92 -0.55
C ASP A 244 18.83 -10.61 -0.46
N LEU A 245 18.37 -9.67 0.37
CA LEU A 245 19.01 -8.37 0.60
C LEU A 245 19.96 -8.35 1.81
N GLY A 246 20.24 -9.51 2.39
CA GLY A 246 21.16 -9.69 3.50
C GLY A 246 20.49 -9.85 4.87
N GLY A 247 21.30 -10.25 5.83
CA GLY A 247 20.87 -10.67 7.16
C GLY A 247 20.96 -9.60 8.24
N GLY A 248 20.76 -10.06 9.49
CA GLY A 248 20.84 -9.22 10.69
C GLY A 248 19.59 -8.38 10.96
N GLN A 249 18.43 -8.78 10.41
CA GLN A 249 17.17 -8.07 10.69
C GLN A 249 16.67 -8.38 12.10
N ARG A 250 16.49 -7.34 12.92
CA ARG A 250 15.92 -7.44 14.26
C ARG A 250 14.40 -7.23 14.28
N SER A 251 13.93 -6.24 13.52
CA SER A 251 12.51 -5.94 13.31
C SER A 251 12.08 -6.27 11.88
N ASP A 252 10.80 -6.19 11.61
CA ASP A 252 10.26 -6.10 10.28
C ASP A 252 10.64 -4.73 9.68
N VAL A 253 10.30 -4.45 8.45
CA VAL A 253 10.64 -3.20 7.77
C VAL A 253 9.37 -2.46 7.33
N ALA A 254 9.47 -1.14 7.22
CA ALA A 254 8.55 -0.31 6.45
C ALA A 254 9.19 0.09 5.13
N VAL A 255 8.38 0.44 4.14
CA VAL A 255 8.84 0.86 2.82
C VAL A 255 8.08 2.09 2.34
N SER A 256 8.79 3.00 1.70
CA SER A 256 8.24 4.16 0.99
C SER A 256 8.89 4.31 -0.39
N SER A 257 8.24 5.05 -1.28
CA SER A 257 8.74 5.33 -2.62
C SER A 257 8.08 6.61 -3.15
N TRP A 258 8.84 7.48 -3.79
CA TRP A 258 8.29 8.58 -4.58
C TRP A 258 8.40 8.37 -6.10
N GLY A 259 8.74 7.15 -6.53
CA GLY A 259 8.77 6.84 -7.96
C GLY A 259 9.61 5.63 -8.34
N LEU A 260 9.67 5.38 -9.64
CA LEU A 260 10.22 4.16 -10.24
C LEU A 260 11.63 3.79 -9.79
N ARG A 261 12.46 4.79 -9.46
CA ARG A 261 13.88 4.62 -9.16
C ARG A 261 14.21 4.89 -7.69
N ARG A 262 13.21 4.88 -6.84
CA ARG A 262 13.40 5.12 -5.41
C ARG A 262 12.65 4.11 -4.57
N LEU A 263 13.37 3.54 -3.62
CA LEU A 263 12.83 2.78 -2.49
C LEU A 263 13.57 3.22 -1.23
N ASP A 264 12.82 3.40 -0.17
CA ASP A 264 13.34 3.74 1.14
C ASP A 264 12.82 2.73 2.15
N LEU A 265 13.73 2.04 2.83
CA LEU A 265 13.40 1.06 3.86
C LEU A 265 13.75 1.60 5.23
N PHE A 266 12.87 1.35 6.16
CA PHE A 266 12.98 1.76 7.56
C PHE A 266 12.81 0.57 8.48
N ARG A 267 13.56 0.55 9.59
CA ARG A 267 13.45 -0.46 10.62
C ARG A 267 13.82 0.09 12.00
N GLU A 268 13.39 -0.62 13.02
CA GLU A 268 14.01 -0.50 14.33
C GLU A 268 15.39 -1.18 14.29
N GLY A 269 16.39 -0.44 14.66
CA GLY A 269 17.79 -0.88 14.74
C GLY A 269 18.24 -1.15 16.16
N ASP A 270 19.55 -1.15 16.37
CA ASP A 270 20.15 -1.28 17.69
C ASP A 270 19.81 -0.05 18.54
N ASN A 271 19.62 -0.26 19.84
CA ASN A 271 19.27 0.77 20.83
C ASN A 271 17.95 1.52 20.48
N ASN A 272 16.97 0.82 19.92
CA ASN A 272 15.66 1.36 19.56
C ASN A 272 15.73 2.55 18.59
N SER A 273 16.83 2.69 17.86
CA SER A 273 16.98 3.76 16.88
C SER A 273 16.27 3.46 15.59
N LEU A 274 15.73 4.49 14.94
CA LEU A 274 15.26 4.37 13.57
C LEU A 274 16.46 4.27 12.62
N GLN A 275 16.47 3.23 11.79
CA GLN A 275 17.45 3.04 10.73
C GLN A 275 16.79 3.14 9.37
N HIS A 276 17.53 3.68 8.42
CA HIS A 276 17.13 3.94 7.04
C HIS A 276 18.14 3.36 6.07
N ARG A 277 17.69 2.91 4.91
CA ARG A 277 18.49 2.68 3.71
C ARG A 277 17.68 2.95 2.45
N SER A 278 18.33 3.37 1.39
CA SER A 278 17.69 3.71 0.13
C SER A 278 18.21 2.92 -1.05
N TRP A 279 17.39 2.84 -2.10
CA TRP A 279 17.71 2.31 -3.41
C TRP A 279 17.49 3.38 -4.48
N ASP A 280 18.50 3.60 -5.33
CA ASP A 280 18.55 4.68 -6.34
C ASP A 280 18.13 4.22 -7.75
N GLY A 281 17.53 3.05 -7.86
CA GLY A 281 17.22 2.43 -9.13
C GLY A 281 18.33 1.48 -9.66
N ARG A 282 19.46 1.37 -8.93
CA ARG A 282 20.61 0.51 -9.30
C ARG A 282 21.18 -0.25 -8.12
N SER A 283 21.35 0.42 -6.99
CA SER A 283 22.01 -0.13 -5.81
C SER A 283 21.36 0.32 -4.51
N TRP A 284 21.47 -0.54 -3.49
CA TRP A 284 21.08 -0.21 -2.13
C TRP A 284 22.25 0.46 -1.39
N THR A 285 21.95 1.51 -0.63
CA THR A 285 22.90 2.04 0.38
C THR A 285 23.07 1.07 1.54
N GLY A 286 24.01 1.35 2.43
CA GLY A 286 24.05 0.74 3.76
C GLY A 286 22.92 1.24 4.67
N TRP A 287 22.68 0.52 5.78
CA TRP A 287 21.81 1.03 6.84
C TRP A 287 22.50 2.19 7.56
N GLU A 288 21.83 3.31 7.70
CA GLU A 288 22.23 4.46 8.51
C GLU A 288 21.27 4.65 9.68
N THR A 289 21.77 5.18 10.79
CA THR A 289 20.94 5.51 11.95
C THR A 289 20.52 6.97 11.86
N ILE A 290 19.21 7.20 11.82
CA ILE A 290 18.63 8.56 11.74
C ILE A 290 17.99 9.02 13.05
N GLY A 291 18.35 8.35 14.17
CA GLY A 291 17.98 8.72 15.54
C GLY A 291 16.64 8.16 16.00
N GLY A 292 16.17 8.63 17.13
CA GLY A 292 14.90 8.22 17.76
C GLY A 292 15.09 7.24 18.91
N ASP A 293 13.98 6.98 19.58
CA ASP A 293 13.77 5.93 20.57
C ASP A 293 12.41 5.32 20.30
N ILE A 294 12.39 4.39 19.32
CA ILE A 294 11.19 3.77 18.79
C ILE A 294 11.04 2.35 19.33
N ASN A 295 9.82 1.91 19.40
CA ASN A 295 9.47 0.57 19.86
C ASN A 295 8.52 -0.05 18.82
N ASP A 296 9.01 -0.98 18.02
CA ASP A 296 8.32 -1.65 16.93
C ASP A 296 8.65 -1.07 15.53
N THR A 297 8.13 -1.72 14.51
CA THR A 297 8.31 -1.36 13.10
C THR A 297 7.70 0.02 12.81
N PRO A 298 8.44 0.95 12.20
CA PRO A 298 7.87 2.22 11.77
C PRO A 298 6.90 2.04 10.60
N SER A 299 6.26 3.12 10.19
CA SER A 299 5.53 3.22 8.93
C SER A 299 6.02 4.43 8.15
N ALA A 300 6.01 4.36 6.82
CA ALA A 300 6.52 5.43 5.98
C ALA A 300 5.66 5.63 4.73
N VAL A 301 5.52 6.88 4.30
CA VAL A 301 4.82 7.27 3.09
C VAL A 301 5.52 8.43 2.41
N SER A 302 5.39 8.53 1.09
CA SER A 302 5.77 9.69 0.30
C SER A 302 4.53 10.23 -0.40
N TRP A 303 4.34 11.55 -0.35
CA TRP A 303 3.26 12.23 -1.06
C TRP A 303 3.77 13.20 -2.14
N ASP A 304 5.10 13.32 -2.26
CA ASP A 304 5.77 14.10 -3.31
C ASP A 304 7.20 13.59 -3.53
N GLU A 305 7.82 13.98 -4.64
CA GLU A 305 9.25 13.75 -4.88
C GLU A 305 10.07 14.45 -3.79
N ASN A 306 11.13 13.80 -3.32
CA ASN A 306 12.01 14.29 -2.25
C ASN A 306 11.32 14.51 -0.88
N ARG A 307 10.16 13.87 -0.69
CA ARG A 307 9.46 13.90 0.59
C ARG A 307 9.17 12.49 1.09
N ILE A 308 9.59 12.21 2.32
CA ILE A 308 9.19 10.99 3.05
C ILE A 308 8.75 11.41 4.44
N ASP A 309 7.61 10.91 4.85
CA ASP A 309 7.12 11.02 6.22
C ASP A 309 7.19 9.65 6.89
N VAL A 310 7.80 9.59 8.06
CA VAL A 310 7.96 8.38 8.88
C VAL A 310 7.22 8.60 10.19
N VAL A 311 6.36 7.68 10.53
CA VAL A 311 5.68 7.63 11.81
C VAL A 311 6.09 6.35 12.54
N ALA A 312 6.39 6.46 13.82
CA ALA A 312 6.81 5.35 14.66
C ALA A 312 6.13 5.39 16.03
N LEU A 313 6.02 4.23 16.66
CA LEU A 313 5.67 4.14 18.08
C LEU A 313 6.92 4.44 18.90
N GLY A 314 6.89 5.49 19.70
CA GLY A 314 7.94 5.80 20.67
C GLY A 314 7.96 4.82 21.85
N SER A 315 9.07 4.69 22.54
CA SER A 315 9.18 3.87 23.76
C SER A 315 8.27 4.35 24.89
N ASN A 316 7.82 5.61 24.84
CA ASN A 316 6.83 6.21 25.72
C ASN A 316 5.37 5.86 25.37
N GLY A 317 5.12 5.11 24.29
CA GLY A 317 3.79 4.77 23.80
C GLY A 317 3.09 5.87 22.99
N HIS A 318 3.77 6.97 22.69
CA HIS A 318 3.27 8.02 21.82
C HIS A 318 3.56 7.72 20.34
N LEU A 319 2.80 8.27 19.43
CA LEU A 319 3.22 8.36 18.03
C LEU A 319 4.24 9.49 17.88
N MET A 320 5.29 9.17 17.14
CA MET A 320 6.39 10.06 16.82
C MET A 320 6.46 10.24 15.31
N HIS A 321 6.65 11.46 14.84
CA HIS A 321 6.73 11.79 13.42
C HIS A 321 8.10 12.41 13.08
N LYS A 322 8.60 12.08 11.91
CA LYS A 322 9.83 12.62 11.33
C LYS A 322 9.71 12.63 9.81
N HIS A 323 10.32 13.59 9.15
CA HIS A 323 10.29 13.64 7.70
C HIS A 323 11.64 13.95 7.06
N LEU A 324 11.80 13.49 5.83
CA LEU A 324 12.86 13.89 4.90
C LEU A 324 12.27 14.91 3.93
N SER A 325 12.95 16.03 3.72
CA SER A 325 12.57 17.05 2.74
C SER A 325 13.76 17.89 2.33
N GLU A 326 13.60 18.68 1.27
CA GLU A 326 14.51 19.76 0.93
C GLU A 326 14.49 20.84 2.02
N ASN A 327 15.65 21.51 2.22
CA ASN A 327 15.81 22.65 3.12
C ASN A 327 15.11 23.91 2.59
#